data_28a057c4d1af0e2a80bfc051eaed4273
#
_entry.id   28a057c4d1af0e2a80bfc051eaed4273
#
_cell.length_a   1.000
_cell.length_b   1.000
_cell.length_c   1.000
_cell.angle_alpha   90.00
_cell.angle_beta   90.00
_cell.angle_gamma   90.00
#
_symmetry.space_group_name_H-M   'P 1'
#
loop_
_entity.id
_entity.type
_entity.pdbx_description
1 polymer ?
#
loop_
_entity_poly.entity_id
_entity_poly.type
_entity_poly.pdbx_seq_one_letter_code
_entity_poly.pdbx_strand_id
1 'polypeptide(L)'
;MIKIPAHIENLAPYKPGKPGANMFGEVQPERQVVLSSNENNFGPSPAATKALNENLSQLHLYPDPTASALKNKLSELIHFPVNNIMLGNGSDAILYSMFNAFLEGSDSMLTSHGAFVSAKVMSRMNNVRCVEVPMILDHCFDLDGILSAIDDTTKLIYIVNPNNPTGQMISEDAMRVFLDGVPDHILVVVDEAYAEFAGALGSDYPNCAGMGYDNVLVLRTFSKAYGLAGLRLGYALGPEYIIKALTKVKLTFDPNLAAQVAGLAALSDHDFLQKTIENNVREMAKLKEAYTRLNLEYIPSVANFITLKMADEEEVEYFYHQLLIRGVLTRRLASFGLPSCLRISIGLPDENDYMLKMLEEIVFIKKG
;
A
#
# COMPACT_ATOMS: atom_id res chain seq x y z
N MET A 1 9.73 -38.77 3.80
CA MET A 1 9.44 -37.40 3.30
C MET A 1 9.23 -36.48 4.48
N ILE A 2 9.73 -35.25 4.42
CA ILE A 2 9.47 -34.22 5.42
C ILE A 2 8.00 -33.82 5.31
N LYS A 3 7.27 -33.79 6.44
CA LYS A 3 5.86 -33.41 6.48
C LYS A 3 5.76 -31.89 6.46
N ILE A 4 5.08 -31.33 5.46
CA ILE A 4 4.76 -29.91 5.38
C ILE A 4 3.54 -29.63 6.27
N PRO A 5 3.56 -28.56 7.11
CA PRO A 5 2.38 -28.17 7.88
C PRO A 5 1.19 -27.86 6.95
N ALA A 6 -0.02 -28.31 7.32
CA ALA A 6 -1.21 -28.20 6.46
C ALA A 6 -1.55 -26.75 6.06
N HIS A 7 -1.34 -25.77 6.94
CA HIS A 7 -1.56 -24.36 6.61
C HIS A 7 -0.61 -23.83 5.54
N ILE A 8 0.61 -24.39 5.42
CA ILE A 8 1.57 -24.05 4.36
C ILE A 8 1.24 -24.80 3.07
N GLU A 9 0.88 -26.11 3.17
CA GLU A 9 0.52 -26.93 2.01
C GLU A 9 -0.67 -26.34 1.24
N ASN A 10 -1.63 -25.74 1.96
CA ASN A 10 -2.83 -25.11 1.39
C ASN A 10 -2.63 -23.67 0.88
N LEU A 11 -1.43 -23.09 1.05
CA LEU A 11 -1.15 -21.74 0.52
C LEU A 11 -0.96 -21.79 -0.99
N ALA A 12 -1.69 -20.92 -1.70
CA ALA A 12 -1.36 -20.65 -3.09
C ALA A 12 -0.14 -19.72 -3.18
N PRO A 13 0.84 -20.03 -4.03
CA PRO A 13 1.94 -19.09 -4.30
C PRO A 13 1.40 -17.74 -4.78
N TYR A 14 2.04 -16.65 -4.35
CA TYR A 14 1.69 -15.33 -4.84
C TYR A 14 1.76 -15.31 -6.38
N LYS A 15 0.66 -14.91 -7.01
CA LYS A 15 0.61 -14.67 -8.45
C LYS A 15 0.72 -13.16 -8.69
N PRO A 16 1.90 -12.64 -9.04
CA PRO A 16 2.04 -11.23 -9.38
C PRO A 16 1.16 -10.92 -10.60
N GLY A 17 0.67 -9.70 -10.70
CA GLY A 17 0.25 -9.17 -12.00
C GLY A 17 1.43 -9.36 -12.94
N LYS A 18 1.21 -9.63 -14.24
CA LYS A 18 2.26 -10.03 -15.20
C LYS A 18 3.57 -9.26 -14.97
N PRO A 19 4.67 -9.90 -14.54
CA PRO A 19 5.91 -9.21 -14.20
C PRO A 19 6.89 -9.13 -15.37
N GLY A 20 7.75 -8.12 -15.36
CA GLY A 20 8.94 -8.02 -16.23
C GLY A 20 8.64 -7.73 -17.69
N ALA A 21 9.56 -8.12 -18.57
CA ALA A 21 9.52 -7.85 -20.01
C ALA A 21 8.29 -8.40 -20.75
N ASN A 22 7.45 -9.20 -20.09
CA ASN A 22 6.25 -9.82 -20.65
C ASN A 22 4.95 -9.34 -19.98
N MET A 23 4.91 -8.08 -19.49
CA MET A 23 3.73 -7.54 -18.81
C MET A 23 2.47 -7.59 -19.66
N PHE A 24 2.60 -7.43 -20.98
CA PHE A 24 1.51 -7.47 -21.95
C PHE A 24 1.27 -8.88 -22.54
N GLY A 25 2.02 -9.90 -22.13
CA GLY A 25 1.92 -11.26 -22.63
C GLY A 25 2.31 -11.36 -24.10
N GLU A 26 1.43 -11.93 -24.94
CA GLU A 26 1.61 -12.05 -26.39
C GLU A 26 1.29 -10.75 -27.14
N VAL A 27 0.65 -9.80 -26.47
CA VAL A 27 0.32 -8.49 -27.05
C VAL A 27 1.58 -7.63 -27.10
N GLN A 28 1.88 -7.08 -28.28
CA GLN A 28 2.99 -6.13 -28.46
C GLN A 28 2.46 -4.79 -28.98
N PRO A 29 1.87 -3.97 -28.12
CA PRO A 29 1.34 -2.67 -28.52
C PRO A 29 2.50 -1.71 -28.84
N GLU A 30 2.26 -0.78 -29.76
CA GLU A 30 3.25 0.26 -30.13
C GLU A 30 3.63 1.14 -28.93
N ARG A 31 2.66 1.42 -28.06
CA ARG A 31 2.85 2.17 -26.82
C ARG A 31 2.43 1.32 -25.63
N GLN A 32 3.26 1.31 -24.57
CA GLN A 32 3.00 0.60 -23.32
C GLN A 32 2.92 1.59 -22.17
N VAL A 33 1.81 1.53 -21.42
CA VAL A 33 1.54 2.35 -20.24
C VAL A 33 1.15 1.43 -19.09
N VAL A 34 1.91 1.47 -17.99
CA VAL A 34 1.74 0.56 -16.84
C VAL A 34 1.10 1.34 -15.68
N LEU A 35 -0.19 1.09 -15.45
CA LEU A 35 -1.00 1.74 -14.42
C LEU A 35 -1.63 0.71 -13.45
N SER A 36 -0.89 -0.34 -13.10
CA SER A 36 -1.42 -1.50 -12.39
C SER A 36 -0.98 -1.65 -10.92
N SER A 37 0.17 -1.08 -10.53
CA SER A 37 0.81 -1.39 -9.24
C SER A 37 1.03 -0.17 -8.34
N ASN A 38 0.42 0.97 -8.68
CA ASN A 38 0.52 2.21 -7.91
C ASN A 38 1.97 2.66 -7.71
N GLU A 39 2.80 2.42 -8.72
CA GLU A 39 4.19 2.87 -8.76
C GLU A 39 4.25 4.38 -9.06
N ASN A 40 5.40 4.99 -8.84
CA ASN A 40 5.65 6.37 -9.24
C ASN A 40 6.30 6.38 -10.63
N ASN A 41 5.54 6.77 -11.63
CA ASN A 41 6.00 6.76 -13.04
C ASN A 41 7.04 7.86 -13.36
N PHE A 42 7.31 8.79 -12.44
CA PHE A 42 8.50 9.66 -12.55
C PHE A 42 9.82 8.89 -12.33
N GLY A 43 9.74 7.65 -11.82
CA GLY A 43 10.90 6.91 -11.38
C GLY A 43 11.38 7.32 -9.98
N PRO A 44 12.60 6.94 -9.58
CA PRO A 44 13.19 7.35 -8.32
C PRO A 44 13.64 8.80 -8.34
N SER A 45 13.71 9.43 -7.14
CA SER A 45 14.27 10.78 -7.02
C SER A 45 15.69 10.86 -7.60
N PRO A 46 16.05 11.96 -8.28
CA PRO A 46 17.41 12.17 -8.77
C PRO A 46 18.46 12.10 -7.66
N ALA A 47 18.16 12.61 -6.46
CA ALA A 47 19.03 12.53 -5.29
C ALA A 47 19.25 11.08 -4.85
N ALA A 48 18.21 10.25 -4.83
CA ALA A 48 18.31 8.83 -4.52
C ALA A 48 19.16 8.07 -5.54
N THR A 49 18.94 8.34 -6.83
CA THR A 49 19.72 7.73 -7.92
C THR A 49 21.22 8.10 -7.83
N LYS A 50 21.53 9.36 -7.52
CA LYS A 50 22.89 9.82 -7.29
C LYS A 50 23.53 9.11 -6.11
N ALA A 51 22.85 9.04 -4.96
CA ALA A 51 23.35 8.38 -3.76
C ALA A 51 23.60 6.89 -4.00
N LEU A 52 22.76 6.20 -4.77
CA LEU A 52 22.99 4.81 -5.16
C LEU A 52 24.28 4.66 -5.95
N ASN A 53 24.48 5.47 -6.99
CA ASN A 53 25.68 5.41 -7.83
C ASN A 53 26.97 5.65 -7.04
N GLU A 54 26.95 6.59 -6.10
CA GLU A 54 28.10 6.91 -5.24
C GLU A 54 28.46 5.78 -4.25
N ASN A 55 27.50 4.90 -3.95
CA ASN A 55 27.66 3.81 -2.97
C ASN A 55 27.76 2.41 -3.59
N LEU A 56 27.74 2.24 -4.92
CA LEU A 56 27.82 0.94 -5.58
C LEU A 56 29.09 0.15 -5.19
N SER A 57 30.21 0.81 -4.98
CA SER A 57 31.46 0.18 -4.56
C SER A 57 31.44 -0.42 -3.15
N GLN A 58 30.43 -0.06 -2.34
CA GLN A 58 30.29 -0.53 -0.95
C GLN A 58 29.36 -1.74 -0.83
N LEU A 59 28.77 -2.23 -1.92
CA LEU A 59 27.80 -3.35 -1.89
C LEU A 59 28.37 -4.67 -1.36
N HIS A 60 29.68 -4.80 -1.23
CA HIS A 60 30.33 -5.96 -0.62
C HIS A 60 30.36 -5.91 0.93
N LEU A 61 29.90 -4.81 1.53
CA LEU A 61 29.85 -4.63 2.98
C LEU A 61 28.42 -4.82 3.50
N TYR A 62 28.31 -5.33 4.73
CA TYR A 62 27.02 -5.31 5.43
C TYR A 62 26.62 -3.87 5.75
N PRO A 63 25.32 -3.53 5.64
CA PRO A 63 24.81 -2.22 6.04
C PRO A 63 24.81 -2.03 7.55
N ASP A 64 24.58 -0.78 8.02
CA ASP A 64 24.25 -0.51 9.41
C ASP A 64 22.97 -1.26 9.81
N PRO A 65 23.02 -2.22 10.77
CA PRO A 65 21.84 -3.02 11.15
C PRO A 65 20.74 -2.19 11.80
N THR A 66 21.06 -0.99 12.29
CA THR A 66 20.12 -0.06 12.90
C THR A 66 19.60 0.99 11.90
N ALA A 67 20.24 1.12 10.74
CA ALA A 67 19.99 2.17 9.74
C ALA A 67 19.93 3.56 10.37
N SER A 68 20.86 3.85 11.28
CA SER A 68 20.84 5.00 12.20
C SER A 68 20.74 6.35 11.51
N ALA A 69 21.46 6.56 10.40
CA ALA A 69 21.41 7.81 9.65
C ALA A 69 20.00 8.08 9.09
N LEU A 70 19.39 7.08 8.45
CA LEU A 70 18.05 7.19 7.89
C LEU A 70 16.99 7.36 8.99
N LYS A 71 17.14 6.62 10.09
CA LYS A 71 16.24 6.67 11.24
C LYS A 71 16.25 8.04 11.92
N ASN A 72 17.43 8.61 12.12
CA ASN A 72 17.57 9.97 12.68
C ASN A 72 16.96 11.02 11.74
N LYS A 73 17.19 10.90 10.43
CA LYS A 73 16.60 11.82 9.45
C LYS A 73 15.07 11.76 9.44
N LEU A 74 14.48 10.57 9.51
CA LEU A 74 13.04 10.41 9.69
C LEU A 74 12.55 11.08 10.97
N SER A 75 13.19 10.79 12.10
CA SER A 75 12.85 11.37 13.40
C SER A 75 12.81 12.90 13.36
N GLU A 76 13.78 13.53 12.71
CA GLU A 76 13.82 14.98 12.52
C GLU A 76 12.65 15.49 11.67
N LEU A 77 12.40 14.87 10.52
CA LEU A 77 11.41 15.33 9.55
C LEU A 77 9.96 15.17 10.03
N ILE A 78 9.66 14.07 10.71
CA ILE A 78 8.30 13.79 11.17
C ILE A 78 8.08 14.19 12.64
N HIS A 79 9.09 14.75 13.31
CA HIS A 79 9.07 15.12 14.72
C HIS A 79 8.62 13.99 15.66
N PHE A 80 9.16 12.78 15.42
CA PHE A 80 8.80 11.58 16.16
C PHE A 80 10.03 10.97 16.84
N PRO A 81 9.94 10.45 18.09
CA PRO A 81 11.11 9.94 18.81
C PRO A 81 11.83 8.82 18.06
N VAL A 82 13.14 8.88 17.97
CA VAL A 82 13.96 7.93 17.21
C VAL A 82 13.78 6.47 17.67
N ASN A 83 13.57 6.23 18.97
CA ASN A 83 13.34 4.90 19.53
C ASN A 83 11.95 4.32 19.17
N ASN A 84 11.06 5.16 18.69
CA ASN A 84 9.71 4.82 18.27
C ASN A 84 9.60 4.55 16.77
N ILE A 85 10.76 4.44 16.08
CA ILE A 85 10.85 4.19 14.64
C ILE A 85 11.55 2.86 14.39
N MET A 86 11.00 2.02 13.50
CA MET A 86 11.66 0.83 12.96
C MET A 86 11.69 0.91 11.45
N LEU A 87 12.81 0.54 10.84
CA LEU A 87 12.96 0.39 9.39
C LEU A 87 12.95 -1.08 9.00
N GLY A 88 12.42 -1.40 7.84
CA GLY A 88 12.36 -2.75 7.32
C GLY A 88 12.41 -2.82 5.80
N ASN A 89 12.61 -4.02 5.28
CA ASN A 89 12.67 -4.31 3.84
C ASN A 89 11.26 -4.25 3.20
N GLY A 90 10.69 -3.04 3.17
CA GLY A 90 9.27 -2.73 2.93
C GLY A 90 8.42 -2.89 4.20
N SER A 91 7.21 -2.34 4.17
CA SER A 91 6.22 -2.55 5.25
C SER A 91 5.86 -4.02 5.43
N ASP A 92 5.94 -4.83 4.37
CA ASP A 92 5.70 -6.28 4.44
C ASP A 92 6.66 -7.01 5.39
N ALA A 93 7.96 -6.65 5.42
CA ALA A 93 8.91 -7.25 6.36
C ALA A 93 8.60 -6.87 7.81
N ILE A 94 8.07 -5.67 8.03
CA ILE A 94 7.63 -5.22 9.36
C ILE A 94 6.37 -5.98 9.77
N LEU A 95 5.39 -6.15 8.86
CA LEU A 95 4.22 -7.00 9.08
C LEU A 95 4.63 -8.44 9.44
N TYR A 96 5.57 -9.03 8.70
CA TYR A 96 6.10 -10.36 9.00
C TYR A 96 6.69 -10.43 10.42
N SER A 97 7.52 -9.45 10.79
CA SER A 97 8.09 -9.36 12.14
C SER A 97 7.01 -9.22 13.21
N MET A 98 5.94 -8.46 12.91
CA MET A 98 4.82 -8.25 13.84
C MET A 98 4.06 -9.56 14.11
N PHE A 99 3.74 -10.34 13.08
CA PHE A 99 3.10 -11.64 13.27
C PHE A 99 3.96 -12.57 14.14
N ASN A 100 5.28 -12.59 13.92
CA ASN A 100 6.20 -13.40 14.70
C ASN A 100 6.42 -12.90 16.15
N ALA A 101 6.20 -11.60 16.40
CA ALA A 101 6.43 -11.03 17.74
C ALA A 101 5.20 -11.08 18.63
N PHE A 102 3.98 -11.01 18.08
CA PHE A 102 2.78 -10.73 18.86
C PHE A 102 1.65 -11.75 18.70
N LEU A 103 1.70 -12.63 17.67
CA LEU A 103 0.60 -13.56 17.42
C LEU A 103 1.03 -15.01 17.54
N GLU A 104 0.13 -15.83 18.07
CA GLU A 104 0.22 -17.28 18.13
C GLU A 104 -0.93 -17.92 17.32
N GLY A 105 -0.85 -19.23 17.05
CA GLY A 105 -1.84 -19.91 16.22
C GLY A 105 -3.27 -19.95 16.78
N SER A 106 -3.46 -19.65 18.07
CA SER A 106 -4.77 -19.51 18.71
C SER A 106 -5.40 -18.12 18.55
N ASP A 107 -4.61 -17.14 18.13
CA ASP A 107 -5.05 -15.76 18.04
C ASP A 107 -5.79 -15.49 16.73
N SER A 108 -6.49 -14.36 16.68
CA SER A 108 -7.12 -13.88 15.47
C SER A 108 -6.71 -12.43 15.12
N MET A 109 -6.78 -12.16 13.83
CA MET A 109 -6.65 -10.83 13.26
C MET A 109 -8.00 -10.41 12.65
N LEU A 110 -8.43 -9.18 12.93
CA LEU A 110 -9.57 -8.54 12.27
C LEU A 110 -9.09 -7.58 11.18
N THR A 111 -9.81 -7.53 10.08
CA THR A 111 -9.63 -6.52 9.01
C THR A 111 -10.93 -6.41 8.22
N SER A 112 -10.97 -5.52 7.23
CA SER A 112 -12.10 -5.44 6.31
C SER A 112 -11.93 -6.37 5.11
N HIS A 113 -13.04 -6.92 4.61
CA HIS A 113 -13.11 -7.47 3.26
C HIS A 113 -12.65 -6.39 2.25
N GLY A 114 -11.85 -6.74 1.26
CA GLY A 114 -11.32 -5.73 0.32
C GLY A 114 -10.20 -4.84 0.89
N ALA A 115 -9.63 -5.14 2.08
CA ALA A 115 -8.38 -4.53 2.54
C ALA A 115 -7.17 -5.11 1.81
N PHE A 116 -6.03 -4.41 1.89
CA PHE A 116 -4.78 -4.85 1.27
C PHE A 116 -4.37 -6.24 1.73
N VAL A 117 -3.97 -7.09 0.78
CA VAL A 117 -3.89 -8.55 0.98
C VAL A 117 -2.72 -9.01 1.84
N SER A 118 -1.67 -8.20 2.06
CA SER A 118 -0.44 -8.64 2.75
C SER A 118 -0.71 -9.20 4.14
N ALA A 119 -1.50 -8.52 4.97
CA ALA A 119 -1.82 -9.01 6.32
C ALA A 119 -2.62 -10.32 6.28
N LYS A 120 -3.54 -10.48 5.31
CA LYS A 120 -4.29 -11.73 5.10
C LYS A 120 -3.39 -12.90 4.70
N VAL A 121 -2.38 -12.63 3.86
CA VAL A 121 -1.37 -13.64 3.49
C VAL A 121 -0.54 -14.00 4.70
N MET A 122 -0.06 -13.01 5.47
CA MET A 122 0.73 -13.24 6.69
C MET A 122 -0.04 -14.03 7.75
N SER A 123 -1.35 -13.75 7.93
CA SER A 123 -2.17 -14.51 8.88
C SER A 123 -2.23 -16.00 8.52
N ARG A 124 -2.44 -16.31 7.23
CA ARG A 124 -2.45 -17.69 6.73
C ARG A 124 -1.07 -18.37 6.89
N MET A 125 0.01 -17.65 6.58
CA MET A 125 1.39 -18.16 6.75
C MET A 125 1.72 -18.51 8.20
N ASN A 126 1.17 -17.78 9.16
CA ASN A 126 1.39 -17.97 10.59
C ASN A 126 0.29 -18.80 11.27
N ASN A 127 -0.64 -19.39 10.50
CA ASN A 127 -1.77 -20.15 11.01
C ASN A 127 -2.65 -19.36 12.00
N VAL A 128 -2.75 -18.04 11.81
CA VAL A 128 -3.60 -17.12 12.56
C VAL A 128 -4.93 -16.97 11.87
N ARG A 129 -6.03 -17.02 12.60
CA ARG A 129 -7.37 -16.82 12.04
C ARG A 129 -7.55 -15.38 11.57
N CYS A 130 -7.94 -15.19 10.30
CA CYS A 130 -8.29 -13.87 9.76
C CYS A 130 -9.81 -13.73 9.68
N VAL A 131 -10.37 -12.76 10.38
CA VAL A 131 -11.78 -12.41 10.33
C VAL A 131 -11.93 -11.14 9.49
N GLU A 132 -12.69 -11.26 8.41
CA GLU A 132 -12.93 -10.16 7.47
C GLU A 132 -14.34 -9.60 7.68
N VAL A 133 -14.43 -8.36 8.14
CA VAL A 133 -15.70 -7.63 8.28
C VAL A 133 -16.10 -7.07 6.91
N PRO A 134 -17.36 -7.22 6.46
CA PRO A 134 -17.81 -6.62 5.21
C PRO A 134 -17.61 -5.10 5.21
N MET A 135 -17.35 -4.54 4.02
CA MET A 135 -17.37 -3.08 3.84
C MET A 135 -18.80 -2.55 3.89
N ILE A 136 -18.95 -1.32 4.37
CA ILE A 136 -20.20 -0.56 4.25
C ILE A 136 -20.34 0.03 2.84
N LEU A 137 -21.43 0.78 2.61
CA LEU A 137 -21.67 1.51 1.37
C LEU A 137 -20.42 2.32 0.96
N ASP A 138 -20.22 2.49 -0.34
CA ASP A 138 -19.08 3.18 -0.94
C ASP A 138 -17.70 2.54 -0.68
N HIS A 139 -17.67 1.27 -0.30
CA HIS A 139 -16.44 0.49 -0.10
C HIS A 139 -15.52 1.06 0.99
N CYS A 140 -16.11 1.61 2.05
CA CYS A 140 -15.41 2.04 3.26
C CYS A 140 -15.29 0.91 4.29
N PHE A 141 -14.34 1.03 5.19
CA PHE A 141 -14.25 0.17 6.38
C PHE A 141 -15.48 0.37 7.27
N ASP A 142 -16.06 -0.73 7.72
CA ASP A 142 -17.07 -0.75 8.79
C ASP A 142 -16.38 -0.81 10.15
N LEU A 143 -16.04 0.35 10.70
CA LEU A 143 -15.31 0.45 11.97
C LEU A 143 -16.14 -0.08 13.14
N ASP A 144 -17.45 0.18 13.17
CA ASP A 144 -18.38 -0.32 14.19
C ASP A 144 -18.54 -1.85 14.08
N GLY A 145 -18.60 -2.36 12.85
CA GLY A 145 -18.60 -3.80 12.58
C GLY A 145 -17.32 -4.47 13.03
N ILE A 146 -16.15 -3.82 12.86
CA ILE A 146 -14.87 -4.33 13.38
C ILE A 146 -14.86 -4.36 14.90
N LEU A 147 -15.30 -3.30 15.58
CA LEU A 147 -15.40 -3.27 17.04
C LEU A 147 -16.35 -4.38 17.56
N SER A 148 -17.47 -4.57 16.88
CA SER A 148 -18.45 -5.62 17.23
C SER A 148 -17.96 -7.05 16.99
N ALA A 149 -16.97 -7.23 16.13
CA ALA A 149 -16.36 -8.54 15.80
C ALA A 149 -15.21 -8.94 16.74
N ILE A 150 -14.82 -8.07 17.68
CA ILE A 150 -13.78 -8.36 18.66
C ILE A 150 -14.24 -9.51 19.55
N ASP A 151 -13.39 -10.54 19.71
CA ASP A 151 -13.59 -11.67 20.63
C ASP A 151 -12.31 -11.94 21.47
N ASP A 152 -12.40 -12.89 22.38
CA ASP A 152 -11.29 -13.23 23.30
C ASP A 152 -10.00 -13.70 22.61
N THR A 153 -10.07 -14.07 21.33
CA THR A 153 -8.92 -14.48 20.52
C THR A 153 -8.31 -13.33 19.74
N THR A 154 -8.98 -12.18 19.68
CA THR A 154 -8.53 -11.03 18.89
C THR A 154 -7.28 -10.40 19.49
N LYS A 155 -6.18 -10.41 18.74
CA LYS A 155 -4.88 -9.81 19.13
C LYS A 155 -4.46 -8.67 18.23
N LEU A 156 -4.98 -8.64 16.98
CA LEU A 156 -4.58 -7.68 15.98
C LEU A 156 -5.79 -7.16 15.22
N ILE A 157 -5.82 -5.86 15.00
CA ILE A 157 -6.70 -5.23 14.02
C ILE A 157 -5.82 -4.56 12.96
N TYR A 158 -6.05 -4.88 11.67
CA TYR A 158 -5.32 -4.30 10.55
C TYR A 158 -6.22 -3.36 9.74
N ILE A 159 -5.89 -2.08 9.77
CA ILE A 159 -6.59 -1.01 9.06
C ILE A 159 -5.67 -0.47 7.98
N VAL A 160 -6.19 -0.24 6.77
CA VAL A 160 -5.46 0.37 5.65
C VAL A 160 -6.07 1.74 5.37
N ASN A 161 -5.31 2.80 5.59
CA ASN A 161 -5.81 4.17 5.48
C ASN A 161 -4.80 5.11 4.79
N PRO A 162 -5.01 5.56 3.55
CA PRO A 162 -6.13 5.21 2.66
C PRO A 162 -6.14 3.74 2.24
N ASN A 163 -7.35 3.17 2.07
CA ASN A 163 -7.45 1.77 1.71
C ASN A 163 -6.96 1.49 0.28
N ASN A 164 -6.22 0.44 0.12
CA ASN A 164 -5.92 -0.18 -1.16
C ASN A 164 -6.69 -1.52 -1.22
N PRO A 165 -7.66 -1.68 -2.16
CA PRO A 165 -7.69 -1.01 -3.49
C PRO A 165 -8.78 0.05 -3.68
N THR A 166 -9.50 0.48 -2.67
CA THR A 166 -10.65 1.39 -2.86
C THR A 166 -10.24 2.87 -2.94
N GLY A 167 -9.15 3.27 -2.26
CA GLY A 167 -8.71 4.65 -2.15
C GLY A 167 -9.45 5.48 -1.11
N GLN A 168 -10.42 4.89 -0.44
CA GLN A 168 -11.21 5.52 0.62
C GLN A 168 -10.35 5.82 1.85
N MET A 169 -10.71 6.90 2.55
CA MET A 169 -10.03 7.40 3.73
C MET A 169 -10.95 7.34 4.94
N ILE A 170 -10.39 6.97 6.08
CA ILE A 170 -10.99 7.15 7.40
C ILE A 170 -10.53 8.51 7.91
N SER A 171 -11.47 9.38 8.30
CA SER A 171 -11.16 10.70 8.83
C SER A 171 -10.51 10.63 10.22
N GLU A 172 -9.90 11.74 10.67
CA GLU A 172 -9.29 11.80 12.00
C GLU A 172 -10.31 11.54 13.12
N ASP A 173 -11.50 12.13 13.04
CA ASP A 173 -12.54 11.95 14.05
C ASP A 173 -13.04 10.51 14.10
N ALA A 174 -13.29 9.89 12.93
CA ALA A 174 -13.72 8.50 12.87
C ALA A 174 -12.63 7.53 13.37
N MET A 175 -11.36 7.82 13.08
CA MET A 175 -10.23 7.03 13.57
C MET A 175 -10.09 7.14 15.10
N ARG A 176 -10.26 8.33 15.68
CA ARG A 176 -10.22 8.51 17.14
C ARG A 176 -11.34 7.74 17.83
N VAL A 177 -12.59 7.89 17.37
CA VAL A 177 -13.72 7.16 17.92
C VAL A 177 -13.50 5.65 17.86
N PHE A 178 -12.96 5.16 16.74
CA PHE A 178 -12.63 3.75 16.59
C PHE A 178 -11.55 3.30 17.58
N LEU A 179 -10.43 4.03 17.67
CA LEU A 179 -9.30 3.68 18.53
C LEU A 179 -9.68 3.74 20.02
N ASP A 180 -10.53 4.68 20.43
CA ASP A 180 -11.07 4.76 21.79
C ASP A 180 -11.95 3.55 22.15
N GLY A 181 -12.54 2.90 21.14
CA GLY A 181 -13.36 1.69 21.33
C GLY A 181 -12.54 0.38 21.33
N VAL A 182 -11.26 0.40 20.94
CA VAL A 182 -10.42 -0.81 20.89
C VAL A 182 -9.79 -1.09 22.27
N PRO A 183 -9.94 -2.29 22.85
CA PRO A 183 -9.25 -2.66 24.09
C PRO A 183 -7.72 -2.53 24.00
N ASP A 184 -7.08 -2.02 25.06
CA ASP A 184 -5.63 -1.74 25.13
C ASP A 184 -4.72 -2.93 24.84
N HIS A 185 -5.21 -4.16 25.04
CA HIS A 185 -4.45 -5.39 24.80
C HIS A 185 -4.48 -5.84 23.34
N ILE A 186 -5.21 -5.17 22.47
CA ILE A 186 -5.29 -5.46 21.04
C ILE A 186 -4.39 -4.48 20.28
N LEU A 187 -3.45 -4.99 19.50
CA LEU A 187 -2.60 -4.18 18.64
C LEU A 187 -3.39 -3.70 17.43
N VAL A 188 -3.42 -2.40 17.20
CA VAL A 188 -3.96 -1.81 15.97
C VAL A 188 -2.82 -1.43 15.03
N VAL A 189 -2.80 -2.01 13.84
CA VAL A 189 -1.86 -1.64 12.78
C VAL A 189 -2.59 -0.81 11.75
N VAL A 190 -2.11 0.42 11.55
CA VAL A 190 -2.63 1.33 10.52
C VAL A 190 -1.61 1.42 9.38
N ASP A 191 -1.95 0.85 8.23
CA ASP A 191 -1.12 0.91 7.03
C ASP A 191 -1.39 2.20 6.25
N GLU A 192 -0.47 3.14 6.36
CA GLU A 192 -0.51 4.48 5.76
C GLU A 192 0.38 4.57 4.50
N ALA A 193 0.40 3.54 3.67
CA ALA A 193 1.27 3.49 2.48
C ALA A 193 1.04 4.63 1.47
N TYR A 194 -0.08 5.35 1.58
CA TYR A 194 -0.46 6.46 0.69
C TYR A 194 -0.57 7.80 1.44
N ALA A 195 0.01 7.91 2.63
CA ALA A 195 -0.11 9.08 3.51
C ALA A 195 0.27 10.40 2.84
N GLU A 196 1.34 10.42 2.03
CA GLU A 196 1.83 11.62 1.34
C GLU A 196 0.79 12.17 0.35
N PHE A 197 0.06 11.29 -0.34
CA PHE A 197 -1.01 11.69 -1.26
C PHE A 197 -2.28 12.10 -0.51
N ALA A 198 -2.63 11.34 0.52
CA ALA A 198 -3.82 11.61 1.33
C ALA A 198 -3.72 12.95 2.06
N GLY A 199 -2.56 13.31 2.58
CA GLY A 199 -2.33 14.60 3.23
C GLY A 199 -2.54 15.81 2.31
N ALA A 200 -2.42 15.61 0.97
CA ALA A 200 -2.66 16.68 -0.01
C ALA A 200 -4.11 16.69 -0.56
N LEU A 201 -4.81 15.57 -0.53
CA LEU A 201 -6.15 15.38 -1.10
C LEU A 201 -7.27 15.37 -0.05
N GLY A 202 -6.96 14.94 1.17
CA GLY A 202 -7.92 14.84 2.29
C GLY A 202 -7.59 15.83 3.40
N SER A 203 -8.48 16.79 3.66
CA SER A 203 -8.23 17.87 4.64
C SER A 203 -8.22 17.39 6.10
N ASP A 204 -8.76 16.20 6.37
CA ASP A 204 -8.94 15.58 7.68
C ASP A 204 -8.26 14.20 7.79
N TYR A 205 -7.18 14.00 6.99
CA TYR A 205 -6.39 12.78 7.05
C TYR A 205 -5.66 12.66 8.39
N PRO A 206 -5.81 11.53 9.12
CA PRO A 206 -5.30 11.40 10.48
C PRO A 206 -3.78 11.30 10.53
N ASN A 207 -3.18 11.84 11.58
CA ASN A 207 -1.82 11.50 11.98
C ASN A 207 -1.85 10.44 13.08
N CYS A 208 -2.13 9.18 12.72
CA CYS A 208 -2.35 8.11 13.70
C CYS A 208 -1.17 7.90 14.66
N ALA A 209 0.08 8.07 14.18
CA ALA A 209 1.26 7.97 15.04
C ALA A 209 1.33 9.07 16.12
N GLY A 210 0.78 10.24 15.84
CA GLY A 210 0.75 11.39 16.77
C GLY A 210 -0.46 11.40 17.71
N MET A 211 -1.40 10.46 17.61
CA MET A 211 -2.62 10.42 18.44
C MET A 211 -2.38 9.99 19.89
N GLY A 212 -1.25 9.35 20.19
CA GLY A 212 -0.85 9.04 21.57
C GLY A 212 -1.40 7.73 22.14
N TYR A 213 -1.84 6.79 21.30
CA TYR A 213 -2.28 5.45 21.74
C TYR A 213 -1.09 4.51 21.93
N ASP A 214 -1.10 3.77 23.03
CA ASP A 214 -0.02 2.85 23.39
C ASP A 214 -0.10 1.50 22.64
N ASN A 215 -1.19 1.22 21.94
CA ASN A 215 -1.43 0.00 21.17
C ASN A 215 -1.54 0.21 19.66
N VAL A 216 -1.10 1.37 19.14
CA VAL A 216 -1.15 1.69 17.71
C VAL A 216 0.24 1.64 17.07
N LEU A 217 0.35 0.90 15.97
CA LEU A 217 1.53 0.84 15.11
C LEU A 217 1.16 1.33 13.70
N VAL A 218 1.82 2.36 13.25
CA VAL A 218 1.63 2.92 11.89
C VAL A 218 2.70 2.39 10.96
N LEU A 219 2.31 1.96 9.77
CA LEU A 219 3.23 1.52 8.71
C LEU A 219 3.25 2.54 7.58
N ARG A 220 4.44 2.88 7.10
CA ARG A 220 4.67 3.75 5.93
C ARG A 220 5.71 3.16 4.98
N THR A 221 5.78 3.66 3.76
CA THR A 221 6.64 3.09 2.72
C THR A 221 7.29 4.14 1.83
N PHE A 222 8.49 3.83 1.33
CA PHE A 222 9.15 4.58 0.27
C PHE A 222 8.76 4.11 -1.14
N SER A 223 7.92 3.08 -1.24
CA SER A 223 7.57 2.45 -2.51
C SER A 223 6.65 3.30 -3.39
N LYS A 224 5.92 4.27 -2.82
CA LYS A 224 4.89 5.05 -3.52
C LYS A 224 5.39 6.46 -3.86
N ALA A 225 5.13 7.45 -3.04
CA ALA A 225 5.48 8.85 -3.33
C ALA A 225 6.97 9.06 -3.61
N TYR A 226 7.85 8.34 -2.93
CA TYR A 226 9.30 8.45 -3.09
C TYR A 226 9.87 7.68 -4.30
N GLY A 227 9.08 6.86 -5.00
CA GLY A 227 9.51 6.13 -6.20
C GLY A 227 10.55 5.03 -5.97
N LEU A 228 10.64 4.46 -4.77
CA LEU A 228 11.66 3.49 -4.39
C LEU A 228 11.11 2.05 -4.22
N ALA A 229 10.06 1.69 -4.96
CA ALA A 229 9.40 0.39 -4.84
C ALA A 229 10.36 -0.80 -4.98
N GLY A 230 11.32 -0.73 -5.92
CA GLY A 230 12.30 -1.79 -6.18
C GLY A 230 13.33 -1.98 -5.08
N LEU A 231 13.58 -0.96 -4.25
CA LEU A 231 14.55 -1.02 -3.15
C LEU A 231 13.99 -1.68 -1.89
N ARG A 232 12.68 -1.89 -1.82
CA ARG A 232 12.03 -2.50 -0.66
C ARG A 232 12.37 -1.76 0.63
N LEU A 233 11.89 -0.55 0.81
CA LEU A 233 12.09 0.24 2.02
C LEU A 233 10.75 0.70 2.60
N GLY A 234 10.55 0.44 3.89
CA GLY A 234 9.41 0.90 4.67
C GLY A 234 9.81 1.17 6.12
N TYR A 235 8.89 1.76 6.86
CA TYR A 235 9.12 2.03 8.28
C TYR A 235 7.82 1.92 9.08
N ALA A 236 7.99 1.68 10.38
CA ALA A 236 6.93 1.71 11.38
C ALA A 236 7.17 2.81 12.39
N LEU A 237 6.06 3.38 12.86
CA LEU A 237 5.99 4.38 13.93
C LEU A 237 5.07 3.83 15.02
N GLY A 238 5.52 3.84 16.26
CA GLY A 238 4.69 3.36 17.37
C GLY A 238 5.38 3.42 18.72
N PRO A 239 4.75 2.94 19.79
CA PRO A 239 5.33 2.90 21.12
C PRO A 239 6.66 2.16 21.18
N GLU A 240 7.60 2.68 21.97
CA GLU A 240 8.97 2.14 22.05
C GLU A 240 8.99 0.65 22.43
N TYR A 241 8.08 0.20 23.29
CA TYR A 241 8.02 -1.23 23.69
C TYR A 241 7.62 -2.15 22.54
N ILE A 242 6.73 -1.71 21.63
CA ILE A 242 6.36 -2.43 20.41
C ILE A 242 7.57 -2.48 19.46
N ILE A 243 8.21 -1.34 19.22
CA ILE A 243 9.40 -1.25 18.37
C ILE A 243 10.55 -2.15 18.90
N LYS A 244 10.77 -2.18 20.22
CA LYS A 244 11.75 -3.08 20.86
C LYS A 244 11.40 -4.56 20.62
N ALA A 245 10.13 -4.94 20.72
CA ALA A 245 9.70 -6.32 20.47
C ALA A 245 9.93 -6.72 19.01
N LEU A 246 9.52 -5.87 18.07
CA LEU A 246 9.71 -6.09 16.63
C LEU A 246 11.20 -6.22 16.28
N THR A 247 12.06 -5.39 16.88
CA THR A 247 13.51 -5.41 16.62
C THR A 247 14.17 -6.75 17.01
N LYS A 248 13.61 -7.48 17.98
CA LYS A 248 14.13 -8.79 18.40
C LYS A 248 13.93 -9.90 17.35
N VAL A 249 12.89 -9.80 16.54
CA VAL A 249 12.52 -10.80 15.51
C VAL A 249 12.80 -10.32 14.08
N LYS A 250 13.26 -9.10 13.93
CA LYS A 250 13.68 -8.52 12.66
C LYS A 250 14.87 -9.28 12.08
N LEU A 251 14.89 -9.47 10.76
CA LEU A 251 16.05 -10.05 10.08
C LEU A 251 17.29 -9.17 10.26
N THR A 252 18.43 -9.81 10.45
CA THR A 252 19.72 -9.13 10.61
C THR A 252 20.07 -8.37 9.32
N PHE A 253 20.60 -7.16 9.45
CA PHE A 253 20.99 -6.28 8.34
C PHE A 253 19.81 -5.83 7.43
N ASP A 254 18.60 -5.87 7.90
CA ASP A 254 17.43 -5.28 7.25
C ASP A 254 17.24 -3.81 7.70
N PRO A 255 17.01 -2.82 6.81
CA PRO A 255 17.00 -2.89 5.34
C PRO A 255 18.43 -2.90 4.72
N ASN A 256 18.51 -3.30 3.44
CA ASN A 256 19.76 -3.36 2.71
C ASN A 256 20.44 -1.98 2.51
N LEU A 257 21.75 -1.97 2.19
CA LEU A 257 22.55 -0.75 2.02
C LEU A 257 21.96 0.20 0.97
N ALA A 258 21.57 -0.32 -0.18
CA ALA A 258 21.02 0.50 -1.27
C ALA A 258 19.74 1.21 -0.84
N ALA A 259 18.87 0.52 -0.08
CA ALA A 259 17.65 1.10 0.48
C ALA A 259 17.96 2.20 1.50
N GLN A 260 18.96 2.00 2.38
CA GLN A 260 19.34 2.99 3.40
C GLN A 260 19.87 4.28 2.76
N VAL A 261 20.80 4.19 1.82
CA VAL A 261 21.41 5.38 1.19
C VAL A 261 20.43 6.12 0.29
N ALA A 262 19.63 5.38 -0.49
CA ALA A 262 18.63 6.00 -1.36
C ALA A 262 17.47 6.62 -0.56
N GLY A 263 17.00 5.95 0.49
CA GLY A 263 15.96 6.47 1.37
C GLY A 263 16.39 7.76 2.06
N LEU A 264 17.61 7.80 2.58
CA LEU A 264 18.17 9.00 3.21
C LEU A 264 18.23 10.18 2.22
N ALA A 265 18.69 9.95 0.99
CA ALA A 265 18.73 10.97 -0.05
C ALA A 265 17.34 11.42 -0.50
N ALA A 266 16.40 10.48 -0.66
CA ALA A 266 15.02 10.77 -1.08
C ALA A 266 14.27 11.65 -0.05
N LEU A 267 14.52 11.46 1.25
CA LEU A 267 13.93 12.30 2.30
C LEU A 267 14.37 13.77 2.21
N SER A 268 15.49 14.05 1.57
CA SER A 268 16.02 15.40 1.38
C SER A 268 15.63 16.01 0.02
N ASP A 269 15.01 15.24 -0.87
CA ASP A 269 14.58 15.69 -2.20
C ASP A 269 13.11 16.15 -2.15
N HIS A 270 12.91 17.28 -1.48
CA HIS A 270 11.56 17.84 -1.29
C HIS A 270 10.90 18.22 -2.61
N ASP A 271 11.68 18.72 -3.58
CA ASP A 271 11.16 19.15 -4.89
C ASP A 271 10.60 17.96 -5.67
N PHE A 272 11.27 16.81 -5.61
CA PHE A 272 10.75 15.59 -6.25
C PHE A 272 9.46 15.10 -5.59
N LEU A 273 9.42 15.07 -4.26
CA LEU A 273 8.22 14.67 -3.53
C LEU A 273 7.05 15.60 -3.83
N GLN A 274 7.29 16.91 -3.78
CA GLN A 274 6.28 17.92 -4.09
C GLN A 274 5.75 17.77 -5.53
N LYS A 275 6.64 17.63 -6.52
CA LYS A 275 6.29 17.38 -7.92
C LYS A 275 5.41 16.12 -8.07
N THR A 276 5.74 15.05 -7.35
CA THR A 276 4.97 13.81 -7.36
C THR A 276 3.55 14.02 -6.83
N ILE A 277 3.43 14.71 -5.70
CA ILE A 277 2.14 15.01 -5.06
C ILE A 277 1.29 15.93 -5.93
N GLU A 278 1.85 17.02 -6.46
CA GLU A 278 1.16 17.95 -7.34
C GLU A 278 0.66 17.28 -8.62
N ASN A 279 1.48 16.40 -9.22
CA ASN A 279 1.04 15.61 -10.37
C ASN A 279 -0.17 14.75 -10.00
N ASN A 280 -0.11 14.05 -8.86
CA ASN A 280 -1.21 13.18 -8.42
C ASN A 280 -2.51 13.98 -8.22
N VAL A 281 -2.44 15.15 -7.55
CA VAL A 281 -3.61 16.02 -7.32
C VAL A 281 -4.22 16.48 -8.65
N ARG A 282 -3.40 16.98 -9.56
CA ARG A 282 -3.85 17.49 -10.87
C ARG A 282 -4.46 16.37 -11.73
N GLU A 283 -3.75 15.27 -11.86
CA GLU A 283 -4.19 14.15 -12.70
C GLU A 283 -5.40 13.42 -12.09
N MET A 284 -5.48 13.31 -10.78
CA MET A 284 -6.66 12.79 -10.07
C MET A 284 -7.92 13.58 -10.44
N ALA A 285 -7.86 14.91 -10.40
CA ALA A 285 -8.98 15.78 -10.75
C ALA A 285 -9.40 15.57 -12.22
N LYS A 286 -8.43 15.54 -13.15
CA LYS A 286 -8.64 15.29 -14.58
C LYS A 286 -9.31 13.95 -14.84
N LEU A 287 -8.84 12.86 -14.18
CA LEU A 287 -9.42 11.53 -14.36
C LEU A 287 -10.84 11.46 -13.82
N LYS A 288 -11.12 12.05 -12.65
CA LYS A 288 -12.47 12.13 -12.08
C LYS A 288 -13.45 12.85 -13.03
N GLU A 289 -13.05 13.98 -13.59
CA GLU A 289 -13.84 14.72 -14.57
C GLU A 289 -14.12 13.87 -15.83
N ALA A 290 -13.10 13.21 -16.37
CA ALA A 290 -13.22 12.37 -17.55
C ALA A 290 -14.15 11.16 -17.29
N TYR A 291 -14.03 10.48 -16.16
CA TYR A 291 -14.89 9.35 -15.81
C TYR A 291 -16.34 9.77 -15.65
N THR A 292 -16.60 10.92 -15.03
CA THR A 292 -17.95 11.51 -14.93
C THR A 292 -18.53 11.80 -16.32
N ARG A 293 -17.76 12.42 -17.22
CA ARG A 293 -18.17 12.70 -18.61
C ARG A 293 -18.48 11.43 -19.40
N LEU A 294 -17.74 10.35 -19.16
CA LEU A 294 -17.93 9.05 -19.80
C LEU A 294 -19.08 8.24 -19.18
N ASN A 295 -19.66 8.71 -18.09
CA ASN A 295 -20.65 7.99 -17.27
C ASN A 295 -20.10 6.67 -16.70
N LEU A 296 -18.85 6.68 -16.24
CA LEU A 296 -18.19 5.59 -15.53
C LEU A 296 -18.25 5.86 -14.03
N GLU A 297 -18.81 4.92 -13.28
CA GLU A 297 -18.80 4.99 -11.83
C GLU A 297 -17.41 4.71 -11.28
N TYR A 298 -17.02 5.42 -10.23
CA TYR A 298 -15.76 5.20 -9.54
C TYR A 298 -15.88 5.40 -8.04
N ILE A 299 -15.00 4.80 -7.28
CA ILE A 299 -14.88 5.01 -5.84
C ILE A 299 -14.02 6.25 -5.62
N PRO A 300 -14.49 7.26 -4.83
CA PRO A 300 -13.68 8.42 -4.49
C PRO A 300 -12.36 7.99 -3.84
N SER A 301 -11.24 8.57 -4.26
CA SER A 301 -9.91 8.17 -3.78
C SER A 301 -9.07 9.37 -3.37
N VAL A 302 -8.24 9.18 -2.33
CA VAL A 302 -7.19 10.10 -1.89
C VAL A 302 -5.79 9.47 -1.99
N ALA A 303 -5.67 8.32 -2.66
CA ALA A 303 -4.40 7.65 -2.96
C ALA A 303 -3.85 8.07 -4.33
N ASN A 304 -2.89 7.31 -4.88
CA ASN A 304 -2.38 7.53 -6.25
C ASN A 304 -3.02 6.58 -7.29
N PHE A 305 -4.30 6.29 -7.12
CA PHE A 305 -5.10 5.48 -8.04
C PHE A 305 -6.59 5.80 -7.90
N ILE A 306 -7.38 5.41 -8.90
CA ILE A 306 -8.84 5.41 -8.85
C ILE A 306 -9.34 4.01 -9.19
N THR A 307 -10.40 3.57 -8.51
CA THR A 307 -11.04 2.29 -8.77
C THR A 307 -12.39 2.53 -9.43
N LEU A 308 -12.53 2.06 -10.67
CA LEU A 308 -13.79 2.06 -11.42
C LEU A 308 -14.69 0.93 -10.91
N LYS A 309 -15.99 1.21 -10.80
CA LYS A 309 -17.04 0.24 -10.53
C LYS A 309 -17.70 -0.15 -11.84
N MET A 310 -17.71 -1.44 -12.12
CA MET A 310 -18.37 -2.03 -13.29
C MET A 310 -19.64 -2.77 -12.84
N ALA A 311 -20.49 -3.14 -13.79
CA ALA A 311 -21.72 -3.87 -13.48
C ALA A 311 -21.42 -5.24 -12.85
N ASP A 312 -20.40 -5.93 -13.36
CA ASP A 312 -20.01 -7.27 -12.93
C ASP A 312 -18.55 -7.59 -13.30
N GLU A 313 -18.11 -8.81 -13.02
CA GLU A 313 -16.75 -9.29 -13.35
C GLU A 313 -16.53 -9.43 -14.86
N GLU A 314 -17.55 -9.76 -15.65
CA GLU A 314 -17.45 -9.89 -17.10
C GLU A 314 -17.14 -8.53 -17.75
N GLU A 315 -17.78 -7.47 -17.26
CA GLU A 315 -17.49 -6.10 -17.70
C GLU A 315 -16.05 -5.69 -17.33
N VAL A 316 -15.57 -6.03 -16.14
CA VAL A 316 -14.17 -5.80 -15.73
C VAL A 316 -13.20 -6.50 -16.67
N GLU A 317 -13.44 -7.80 -17.00
CA GLU A 317 -12.61 -8.56 -17.93
C GLU A 317 -12.60 -7.93 -19.31
N TYR A 318 -13.76 -7.46 -19.80
CA TYR A 318 -13.87 -6.77 -21.09
C TYR A 318 -13.00 -5.48 -21.10
N PHE A 319 -13.19 -4.58 -20.15
CA PHE A 319 -12.42 -3.33 -20.09
C PHE A 319 -10.93 -3.58 -19.88
N TYR A 320 -10.57 -4.50 -18.98
CA TYR A 320 -9.19 -4.90 -18.75
C TYR A 320 -8.52 -5.41 -20.03
N HIS A 321 -9.16 -6.33 -20.74
CA HIS A 321 -8.62 -6.90 -21.97
C HIS A 321 -8.52 -5.86 -23.09
N GLN A 322 -9.56 -5.04 -23.26
CA GLN A 322 -9.57 -3.97 -24.26
C GLN A 322 -8.49 -2.91 -24.02
N LEU A 323 -8.22 -2.55 -22.76
CA LEU A 323 -7.11 -1.69 -22.38
C LEU A 323 -5.75 -2.35 -22.61
N LEU A 324 -5.63 -3.63 -22.22
CA LEU A 324 -4.40 -4.40 -22.37
C LEU A 324 -3.94 -4.49 -23.83
N ILE A 325 -4.84 -4.83 -24.75
CA ILE A 325 -4.49 -4.94 -26.19
C ILE A 325 -4.15 -3.60 -26.82
N ARG A 326 -4.59 -2.49 -26.22
CA ARG A 326 -4.25 -1.12 -26.58
C ARG A 326 -3.02 -0.59 -25.83
N GLY A 327 -2.31 -1.45 -25.07
CA GLY A 327 -1.09 -1.10 -24.39
C GLY A 327 -1.26 -0.40 -23.05
N VAL A 328 -2.43 -0.49 -22.42
CA VAL A 328 -2.66 0.04 -21.07
C VAL A 328 -2.88 -1.10 -20.09
N LEU A 329 -1.93 -1.30 -19.18
CA LEU A 329 -2.01 -2.32 -18.14
C LEU A 329 -2.61 -1.74 -16.87
N THR A 330 -3.76 -2.27 -16.44
CA THR A 330 -4.51 -1.89 -15.24
C THR A 330 -4.60 -3.07 -14.25
N ARG A 331 -5.36 -2.96 -13.15
CA ARG A 331 -5.46 -4.00 -12.12
C ARG A 331 -6.90 -4.43 -11.86
N ARG A 332 -7.21 -5.68 -12.17
CA ARG A 332 -8.45 -6.35 -11.75
C ARG A 332 -8.42 -6.64 -10.26
N LEU A 333 -9.54 -6.52 -9.56
CA LEU A 333 -9.62 -6.59 -8.11
C LEU A 333 -10.31 -7.85 -7.56
N ALA A 334 -10.57 -8.86 -8.38
CA ALA A 334 -11.14 -10.14 -7.91
C ALA A 334 -10.31 -10.77 -6.77
N SER A 335 -8.97 -10.69 -6.85
CA SER A 335 -8.08 -11.19 -5.79
C SER A 335 -8.15 -10.41 -4.47
N PHE A 336 -8.78 -9.23 -4.47
CA PHE A 336 -9.07 -8.42 -3.28
C PHE A 336 -10.49 -8.65 -2.76
N GLY A 337 -11.29 -9.52 -3.42
CA GLY A 337 -12.69 -9.73 -3.12
C GLY A 337 -13.64 -8.70 -3.76
N LEU A 338 -13.16 -7.92 -4.74
CA LEU A 338 -13.93 -6.90 -5.45
C LEU A 338 -13.94 -7.22 -6.97
N PRO A 339 -14.63 -8.30 -7.41
CA PRO A 339 -14.57 -8.78 -8.79
C PRO A 339 -15.14 -7.78 -9.81
N SER A 340 -16.11 -6.96 -9.42
CA SER A 340 -16.71 -5.91 -10.27
C SER A 340 -15.91 -4.60 -10.30
N CYS A 341 -14.64 -4.59 -9.87
CA CYS A 341 -13.82 -3.39 -9.78
C CYS A 341 -12.52 -3.46 -10.57
N LEU A 342 -12.17 -2.34 -11.23
CA LEU A 342 -10.94 -2.17 -12.00
C LEU A 342 -10.15 -0.97 -11.47
N ARG A 343 -8.95 -1.19 -10.91
CA ARG A 343 -8.10 -0.12 -10.38
C ARG A 343 -7.13 0.38 -11.44
N ILE A 344 -7.01 1.71 -11.54
CA ILE A 344 -6.13 2.43 -12.46
C ILE A 344 -5.25 3.35 -11.64
N SER A 345 -3.92 3.15 -11.68
CA SER A 345 -2.95 4.03 -11.03
C SER A 345 -2.89 5.39 -11.74
N ILE A 346 -2.54 6.44 -11.00
CA ILE A 346 -2.27 7.75 -11.57
C ILE A 346 -0.85 7.73 -12.16
N GLY A 347 -0.74 7.89 -13.47
CA GLY A 347 0.51 7.97 -14.20
C GLY A 347 1.01 9.40 -14.45
N LEU A 348 1.93 9.54 -15.42
CA LEU A 348 2.34 10.82 -15.96
C LEU A 348 1.20 11.45 -16.79
N PRO A 349 1.22 12.76 -17.02
CA PRO A 349 0.16 13.42 -17.78
C PRO A 349 -0.11 12.79 -19.15
N ASP A 350 0.94 12.47 -19.89
CA ASP A 350 0.84 11.87 -21.23
C ASP A 350 0.42 10.39 -21.18
N GLU A 351 0.72 9.67 -20.10
CA GLU A 351 0.25 8.31 -19.85
C GLU A 351 -1.25 8.29 -19.53
N ASN A 352 -1.70 9.21 -18.69
CA ASN A 352 -3.11 9.38 -18.36
C ASN A 352 -3.92 9.83 -19.58
N ASP A 353 -3.39 10.76 -20.42
CA ASP A 353 -4.03 11.19 -21.66
C ASP A 353 -4.20 10.01 -22.63
N TYR A 354 -3.17 9.20 -22.78
CA TYR A 354 -3.23 8.01 -23.61
C TYR A 354 -4.26 7.00 -23.09
N MET A 355 -4.23 6.72 -21.80
CA MET A 355 -5.19 5.81 -21.14
C MET A 355 -6.63 6.30 -21.32
N LEU A 356 -6.89 7.60 -21.10
CA LEU A 356 -8.21 8.20 -21.28
C LEU A 356 -8.69 8.08 -22.73
N LYS A 357 -7.83 8.36 -23.72
CA LYS A 357 -8.18 8.19 -25.13
C LYS A 357 -8.60 6.75 -25.43
N MET A 358 -7.85 5.76 -24.96
CA MET A 358 -8.20 4.34 -25.15
C MET A 358 -9.51 3.98 -24.45
N LEU A 359 -9.73 4.50 -23.25
CA LEU A 359 -10.96 4.28 -22.49
C LEU A 359 -12.19 4.90 -23.19
N GLU A 360 -12.07 6.09 -23.75
CA GLU A 360 -13.12 6.75 -24.55
C GLU A 360 -13.52 5.91 -25.77
N GLU A 361 -12.54 5.37 -26.52
CA GLU A 361 -12.77 4.48 -27.65
C GLU A 361 -13.53 3.21 -27.24
N ILE A 362 -13.14 2.59 -26.10
CA ILE A 362 -13.78 1.37 -25.57
C ILE A 362 -15.24 1.65 -25.18
N VAL A 363 -15.48 2.77 -24.47
CA VAL A 363 -16.85 3.17 -24.07
C VAL A 363 -17.72 3.45 -25.29
N PHE A 364 -17.16 4.09 -26.32
CA PHE A 364 -17.89 4.37 -27.57
C PHE A 364 -18.28 3.07 -28.30
N ILE A 365 -17.33 2.13 -28.45
CA ILE A 365 -17.58 0.83 -29.13
C ILE A 365 -18.65 0.04 -28.35
N LYS A 366 -18.66 0.08 -27.02
CA LYS A 366 -19.63 -0.66 -26.21
C LYS A 366 -21.05 -0.10 -26.31
N LYS A 367 -21.20 1.20 -26.59
CA LYS A 367 -22.52 1.89 -26.69
C LYS A 367 -23.14 1.81 -28.10
N GLY A 368 -22.37 1.51 -29.12
CA GLY A 368 -22.81 1.33 -30.51
C GLY A 368 -23.13 -0.07 -30.87
#